data_0c65af9d1daad11dec29f6ed583e1e10
#
_entry.id   0c65af9d1daad11dec29f6ed583e1e10
#
_cell.length_a   1.000
_cell.length_b   1.000
_cell.length_c   1.000
_cell.angle_alpha   90.00
_cell.angle_beta   90.00
_cell.angle_gamma   90.00
#
_symmetry.space_group_name_H-M   'P 1'
#
loop_
_entity.id
_entity.type
_entity.pdbx_description
1 polymer ?
#
loop_
_entity_poly.entity_id
_entity_poly.type
_entity_poly.pdbx_seq_one_letter_code
_entity_poly.pdbx_strand_id
1 'polypeptide(L)'
;MSNQPAQPPLRRTGTGLSDVGRKRQSNEDAFFFDDRLGLYIVGDGMGGHAAGEIASQEAVETVYGMVKRGIGNLHELADPLVEEDVRAASRLMESAIQAATYMVFSMAEMDRGKTGMGTTLSALLVLGEFAVTAQVGDSRIYRVNGETVEQLTEDHTLIAWQLKQGLITPQEAKKSPHRNVITRAVGNRDYVQVDTGLVKLTTQTKFLLCSDGLHGYLRESDIAPIANLGGEEAVKKFIALANERGGKDNITAILVEVD
;
A
#
# COMPACT_ATOMS: atom_id res chain seq x y z
N MET A 1 14.68 24.76 31.85
CA MET A 1 13.80 23.69 31.32
C MET A 1 12.64 24.37 30.66
N SER A 2 12.69 24.50 29.35
CA SER A 2 11.64 25.16 28.54
C SER A 2 10.45 24.20 28.42
N ASN A 3 9.36 24.53 29.11
CA ASN A 3 8.06 23.89 28.97
C ASN A 3 7.51 24.29 27.57
N GLN A 4 7.90 23.58 26.52
CA GLN A 4 7.15 23.67 25.26
C GLN A 4 5.82 22.93 25.50
N PRO A 5 4.69 23.56 25.18
CA PRO A 5 3.40 22.87 25.24
C PRO A 5 3.45 21.66 24.28
N ALA A 6 2.97 20.50 24.75
CA ALA A 6 2.83 19.32 23.93
C ALA A 6 2.07 19.69 22.66
N GLN A 7 2.64 19.38 21.48
CA GLN A 7 1.94 19.60 20.23
C GLN A 7 0.68 18.72 20.22
N PRO A 8 -0.46 19.22 19.73
CA PRO A 8 -1.65 18.38 19.61
C PRO A 8 -1.33 17.18 18.71
N PRO A 9 -1.92 16.00 19.00
CA PRO A 9 -1.69 14.82 18.18
C PRO A 9 -2.07 15.11 16.73
N LEU A 10 -1.22 14.71 15.78
CA LEU A 10 -1.43 14.88 14.34
C LEU A 10 -2.78 14.23 13.95
N ARG A 11 -3.65 15.03 13.35
CA ARG A 11 -4.92 14.55 12.81
C ARG A 11 -4.62 13.83 11.49
N ARG A 12 -5.24 12.68 11.28
CA ARG A 12 -5.13 11.91 10.06
C ARG A 12 -6.52 11.61 9.51
N THR A 13 -6.65 11.70 8.19
CA THR A 13 -7.90 11.42 7.49
C THR A 13 -7.59 10.68 6.19
N GLY A 14 -8.20 9.51 6.03
CA GLY A 14 -8.13 8.70 4.83
C GLY A 14 -9.35 8.89 3.94
N THR A 15 -9.13 8.87 2.64
CA THR A 15 -10.18 8.80 1.63
C THR A 15 -9.77 7.79 0.58
N GLY A 16 -10.61 6.77 0.33
CA GLY A 16 -10.30 5.68 -0.60
C GLY A 16 -11.39 5.48 -1.64
N LEU A 17 -10.99 5.07 -2.83
CA LEU A 17 -11.89 4.70 -3.92
C LEU A 17 -11.25 3.59 -4.76
N SER A 18 -12.07 2.63 -5.20
CA SER A 18 -11.70 1.60 -6.15
C SER A 18 -12.69 1.55 -7.30
N ASP A 19 -12.18 1.30 -8.51
CA ASP A 19 -12.95 1.26 -9.75
C ASP A 19 -12.52 0.03 -10.58
N VAL A 20 -13.46 -0.64 -11.21
CA VAL A 20 -13.18 -1.84 -12.01
C VAL A 20 -12.34 -1.56 -13.26
N GLY A 21 -12.21 -0.29 -13.63
CA GLY A 21 -11.59 0.11 -14.88
C GLY A 21 -12.50 -0.07 -16.09
N ARG A 22 -11.94 0.09 -17.29
CA ARG A 22 -12.71 0.04 -18.54
C ARG A 22 -12.64 -1.30 -19.27
N LYS A 23 -11.79 -2.23 -18.83
CA LYS A 23 -11.52 -3.50 -19.53
C LYS A 23 -11.80 -4.74 -18.71
N ARG A 24 -11.73 -4.66 -17.40
CA ARG A 24 -12.00 -5.76 -16.48
C ARG A 24 -13.52 -5.89 -16.29
N GLN A 25 -13.98 -7.07 -15.90
CA GLN A 25 -15.38 -7.37 -15.58
C GLN A 25 -15.63 -7.47 -14.07
N SER A 26 -14.58 -7.80 -13.32
CA SER A 26 -14.54 -7.90 -11.86
C SER A 26 -13.45 -7.00 -11.29
N ASN A 27 -13.60 -6.64 -10.04
CA ASN A 27 -12.58 -5.91 -9.30
C ASN A 27 -11.89 -6.87 -8.35
N GLU A 28 -10.61 -7.13 -8.59
CA GLU A 28 -9.77 -8.00 -7.75
C GLU A 28 -8.93 -7.18 -6.76
N ASP A 29 -8.99 -5.83 -6.83
CA ASP A 29 -8.39 -4.96 -5.83
C ASP A 29 -9.24 -4.94 -4.56
N ALA A 30 -8.56 -4.88 -3.41
CA ALA A 30 -9.17 -4.59 -2.12
C ALA A 30 -8.44 -3.44 -1.43
N PHE A 31 -9.18 -2.66 -0.65
CA PHE A 31 -8.58 -1.63 0.19
C PHE A 31 -9.32 -1.50 1.52
N PHE A 32 -8.62 -0.99 2.51
CA PHE A 32 -9.19 -0.71 3.82
C PHE A 32 -8.48 0.48 4.46
N PHE A 33 -9.20 1.25 5.24
CA PHE A 33 -8.59 2.26 6.11
C PHE A 33 -9.40 2.47 7.40
N ASP A 34 -8.68 2.80 8.45
CA ASP A 34 -9.25 3.17 9.76
C ASP A 34 -8.41 4.31 10.35
N ASP A 35 -8.97 5.51 10.33
CA ASP A 35 -8.31 6.73 10.82
C ASP A 35 -8.01 6.68 12.31
N ARG A 36 -8.80 5.93 13.09
CA ARG A 36 -8.58 5.76 14.54
C ARG A 36 -7.35 4.91 14.81
N LEU A 37 -7.19 3.82 14.05
CA LEU A 37 -5.99 2.99 14.09
C LEU A 37 -4.80 3.66 13.38
N GLY A 38 -5.06 4.54 12.41
CA GLY A 38 -4.08 5.08 11.48
C GLY A 38 -3.59 4.08 10.46
N LEU A 39 -4.39 3.08 10.14
CA LEU A 39 -4.03 2.00 9.24
C LEU A 39 -4.72 2.17 7.88
N TYR A 40 -3.93 2.07 6.81
CA TYR A 40 -4.35 2.20 5.42
C TYR A 40 -3.72 1.08 4.62
N ILE A 41 -4.51 0.34 3.82
CA ILE A 41 -4.06 -0.87 3.12
C ILE A 41 -4.64 -0.89 1.71
N VAL A 42 -3.82 -1.24 0.73
CA VAL A 42 -4.21 -1.58 -0.65
C VAL A 42 -3.65 -2.95 -0.99
N GLY A 43 -4.48 -3.80 -1.56
CA GLY A 43 -4.11 -5.11 -2.10
C GLY A 43 -4.63 -5.23 -3.53
N ASP A 44 -3.78 -5.68 -4.45
CA ASP A 44 -4.09 -5.95 -5.86
C ASP A 44 -4.08 -7.47 -6.04
N GLY A 45 -5.27 -8.03 -6.22
CA GLY A 45 -5.48 -9.47 -6.27
C GLY A 45 -5.11 -10.05 -7.63
N MET A 46 -4.48 -11.20 -7.61
CA MET A 46 -4.12 -11.96 -8.79
C MET A 46 -4.56 -13.41 -8.67
N GLY A 47 -5.11 -13.95 -9.76
CA GLY A 47 -5.56 -15.33 -9.83
C GLY A 47 -6.57 -15.54 -10.95
N GLY A 48 -6.84 -16.79 -11.30
CA GLY A 48 -7.89 -17.09 -12.26
C GLY A 48 -9.29 -16.94 -11.66
N HIS A 49 -10.25 -16.36 -12.38
CA HIS A 49 -11.65 -16.19 -11.95
C HIS A 49 -11.77 -15.28 -10.71
N ALA A 50 -12.57 -15.66 -9.71
CA ALA A 50 -12.76 -14.87 -8.47
C ALA A 50 -11.66 -15.07 -7.43
N ALA A 51 -10.56 -15.76 -7.76
CA ALA A 51 -9.54 -16.11 -6.78
C ALA A 51 -8.69 -14.90 -6.36
N GLY A 52 -8.45 -13.95 -7.27
CA GLY A 52 -7.73 -12.70 -6.96
C GLY A 52 -8.50 -11.82 -5.97
N GLU A 53 -9.81 -11.64 -6.18
CA GLU A 53 -10.69 -10.90 -5.26
C GLU A 53 -10.67 -11.49 -3.84
N ILE A 54 -10.76 -12.83 -3.73
CA ILE A 54 -10.68 -13.50 -2.43
C ILE A 54 -9.32 -13.28 -1.79
N ALA A 55 -8.23 -13.38 -2.54
CA ALA A 55 -6.89 -13.24 -2.02
C ALA A 55 -6.64 -11.82 -1.47
N SER A 56 -7.02 -10.79 -2.21
CA SER A 56 -6.84 -9.39 -1.79
C SER A 56 -7.70 -9.05 -0.57
N GLN A 57 -8.97 -9.47 -0.54
CA GLN A 57 -9.88 -9.23 0.56
C GLN A 57 -9.41 -9.92 1.85
N GLU A 58 -9.10 -11.22 1.80
CA GLU A 58 -8.61 -11.97 2.96
C GLU A 58 -7.30 -11.44 3.51
N ALA A 59 -6.38 -11.02 2.62
CA ALA A 59 -5.12 -10.43 3.05
C ALA A 59 -5.34 -9.11 3.79
N VAL A 60 -6.18 -8.21 3.24
CA VAL A 60 -6.51 -6.93 3.85
C VAL A 60 -7.20 -7.11 5.20
N GLU A 61 -8.20 -8.02 5.30
CA GLU A 61 -8.91 -8.31 6.55
C GLU A 61 -8.00 -8.93 7.61
N THR A 62 -7.11 -9.84 7.21
CA THR A 62 -6.14 -10.46 8.13
C THR A 62 -5.17 -9.42 8.71
N VAL A 63 -4.61 -8.54 7.86
CA VAL A 63 -3.71 -7.47 8.31
C VAL A 63 -4.45 -6.53 9.27
N TYR A 64 -5.66 -6.07 8.91
CA TYR A 64 -6.47 -5.24 9.80
C TYR A 64 -6.69 -5.90 11.16
N GLY A 65 -7.12 -7.17 11.17
CA GLY A 65 -7.39 -7.92 12.39
C GLY A 65 -6.16 -8.08 13.28
N MET A 66 -5.00 -8.35 12.68
CA MET A 66 -3.72 -8.47 13.40
C MET A 66 -3.26 -7.14 13.98
N VAL A 67 -3.27 -6.07 13.19
CA VAL A 67 -2.86 -4.73 13.64
C VAL A 67 -3.80 -4.23 14.73
N LYS A 68 -5.11 -4.37 14.56
CA LYS A 68 -6.10 -3.97 15.58
C LYS A 68 -5.87 -4.65 16.94
N ARG A 69 -5.51 -5.92 16.95
CA ARG A 69 -5.19 -6.65 18.19
C ARG A 69 -3.82 -6.26 18.77
N GLY A 70 -2.83 -6.03 17.90
CA GLY A 70 -1.46 -5.75 18.33
C GLY A 70 -1.21 -4.30 18.73
N ILE A 71 -1.99 -3.35 18.21
CA ILE A 71 -1.74 -1.92 18.39
C ILE A 71 -1.99 -1.45 19.84
N GLY A 72 -2.85 -2.15 20.60
CA GLY A 72 -3.09 -1.83 22.01
C GLY A 72 -1.80 -1.83 22.84
N ASN A 73 -0.89 -2.74 22.51
CA ASN A 73 0.42 -2.82 23.17
C ASN A 73 1.35 -1.66 22.78
N LEU A 74 1.06 -0.98 21.66
CA LEU A 74 1.84 0.17 21.19
C LEU A 74 1.27 1.52 21.68
N HIS A 75 -0.02 1.58 22.04
CA HIS A 75 -0.65 2.78 22.60
C HIS A 75 -0.40 2.98 24.10
N GLU A 76 0.08 1.95 24.80
CA GLU A 76 0.58 2.06 26.17
C GLU A 76 2.00 2.63 26.23
N LEU A 77 2.62 2.83 25.04
CA LEU A 77 3.96 3.34 24.92
C LEU A 77 3.95 4.87 25.05
N ALA A 78 4.90 5.37 25.83
CA ALA A 78 4.97 6.75 26.27
C ALA A 78 5.03 7.78 25.11
N ASP A 79 4.41 8.94 25.31
CA ASP A 79 4.64 10.13 24.50
C ASP A 79 5.87 10.88 25.03
N PRO A 80 6.93 11.14 24.20
CA PRO A 80 7.06 10.86 22.76
C PRO A 80 7.42 9.39 22.46
N LEU A 81 6.95 8.87 21.32
CA LEU A 81 7.31 7.55 20.80
C LEU A 81 8.84 7.42 20.67
N VAL A 82 9.40 6.37 21.27
CA VAL A 82 10.83 6.08 21.19
C VAL A 82 11.13 5.13 20.03
N GLU A 83 12.38 5.05 19.63
CA GLU A 83 12.83 4.21 18.50
C GLU A 83 12.41 2.73 18.65
N GLU A 84 12.30 2.23 19.87
CA GLU A 84 11.85 0.86 20.15
C GLU A 84 10.38 0.64 19.77
N ASP A 85 9.50 1.63 19.99
CA ASP A 85 8.10 1.60 19.64
C ASP A 85 7.89 1.54 18.14
N VAL A 86 8.69 2.31 17.41
CA VAL A 86 8.68 2.31 15.95
C VAL A 86 9.13 0.96 15.39
N ARG A 87 10.16 0.36 15.98
CA ARG A 87 10.61 -0.99 15.62
C ARG A 87 9.54 -2.04 15.96
N ALA A 88 8.82 -1.88 17.06
CA ALA A 88 7.71 -2.76 17.42
C ALA A 88 6.55 -2.64 16.43
N ALA A 89 6.23 -1.42 15.97
CA ALA A 89 5.25 -1.19 14.92
C ALA A 89 5.65 -1.84 13.60
N SER A 90 6.92 -1.72 13.19
CA SER A 90 7.42 -2.39 11.97
C SER A 90 7.30 -3.91 12.07
N ARG A 91 7.68 -4.51 13.21
CA ARG A 91 7.50 -5.95 13.46
C ARG A 91 6.04 -6.38 13.45
N LEU A 92 5.13 -5.54 13.99
CA LEU A 92 3.70 -5.81 13.96
C LEU A 92 3.17 -5.85 12.52
N MET A 93 3.55 -4.87 11.69
CA MET A 93 3.16 -4.81 10.28
C MET A 93 3.71 -6.00 9.49
N GLU A 94 4.99 -6.35 9.68
CA GLU A 94 5.62 -7.52 9.06
C GLU A 94 4.89 -8.81 9.46
N SER A 95 4.64 -9.00 10.76
CA SER A 95 3.94 -10.18 11.29
C SER A 95 2.50 -10.26 10.77
N ALA A 96 1.81 -9.14 10.61
CA ALA A 96 0.45 -9.09 10.08
C ALA A 96 0.41 -9.51 8.61
N ILE A 97 1.34 -9.03 7.79
CA ILE A 97 1.45 -9.43 6.37
C ILE A 97 1.87 -10.89 6.26
N GLN A 98 2.75 -11.37 7.14
CA GLN A 98 3.13 -12.78 7.17
C GLN A 98 1.95 -13.69 7.53
N ALA A 99 1.11 -13.28 8.48
CA ALA A 99 -0.12 -14.01 8.82
C ALA A 99 -1.11 -14.04 7.63
N ALA A 100 -1.27 -12.91 6.93
CA ALA A 100 -2.07 -12.83 5.71
C ALA A 100 -1.52 -13.75 4.61
N THR A 101 -0.18 -13.80 4.45
CA THR A 101 0.49 -14.70 3.50
C THR A 101 0.15 -16.15 3.77
N TYR A 102 0.27 -16.58 5.02
CA TYR A 102 -0.04 -17.95 5.40
C TYR A 102 -1.53 -18.29 5.24
N MET A 103 -2.43 -17.33 5.55
CA MET A 103 -3.88 -17.51 5.40
C MET A 103 -4.25 -17.73 3.93
N VAL A 104 -3.83 -16.82 3.04
CA VAL A 104 -4.13 -16.91 1.60
C VAL A 104 -3.52 -18.18 0.99
N PHE A 105 -2.27 -18.50 1.33
CA PHE A 105 -1.60 -19.73 0.90
C PHE A 105 -2.38 -21.00 1.34
N SER A 106 -2.78 -21.05 2.61
CA SER A 106 -3.53 -22.19 3.14
C SER A 106 -4.88 -22.38 2.45
N MET A 107 -5.58 -21.28 2.14
CA MET A 107 -6.84 -21.36 1.39
C MET A 107 -6.64 -21.86 -0.03
N ALA A 108 -5.53 -21.48 -0.69
CA ALA A 108 -5.19 -21.95 -2.04
C ALA A 108 -4.85 -23.45 -2.07
N GLU A 109 -4.19 -23.96 -1.01
CA GLU A 109 -3.86 -25.38 -0.87
C GLU A 109 -5.09 -26.25 -0.58
N MET A 110 -6.08 -25.70 0.14
CA MET A 110 -7.30 -26.44 0.51
C MET A 110 -8.35 -26.50 -0.63
N ASP A 111 -8.28 -25.58 -1.59
CA ASP A 111 -9.28 -25.47 -2.66
C ASP A 111 -8.60 -25.33 -4.03
N ARG A 112 -8.75 -26.38 -4.86
CA ARG A 112 -8.17 -26.40 -6.21
C ARG A 112 -8.67 -25.26 -7.11
N GLY A 113 -9.86 -24.72 -6.85
CA GLY A 113 -10.40 -23.58 -7.57
C GLY A 113 -9.67 -22.25 -7.25
N LYS A 114 -8.87 -22.25 -6.17
CA LYS A 114 -8.09 -21.10 -5.71
C LYS A 114 -6.58 -21.28 -5.91
N THR A 115 -6.16 -22.35 -6.57
CA THR A 115 -4.75 -22.63 -6.78
C THR A 115 -4.04 -21.50 -7.48
N GLY A 116 -2.95 -21.01 -6.89
CA GLY A 116 -2.15 -19.91 -7.43
C GLY A 116 -2.74 -18.51 -7.20
N MET A 117 -3.78 -18.38 -6.38
CA MET A 117 -4.24 -17.05 -5.95
C MET A 117 -3.18 -16.37 -5.09
N GLY A 118 -3.13 -15.06 -5.17
CA GLY A 118 -2.26 -14.22 -4.39
C GLY A 118 -2.66 -12.76 -4.50
N THR A 119 -1.96 -11.90 -3.81
CA THR A 119 -2.20 -10.46 -3.89
C THR A 119 -0.92 -9.69 -3.61
N THR A 120 -0.82 -8.47 -4.13
CA THR A 120 0.10 -7.49 -3.59
C THR A 120 -0.42 -7.00 -2.24
N LEU A 121 0.39 -6.31 -1.47
CA LEU A 121 -0.06 -5.63 -0.27
C LEU A 121 0.85 -4.45 0.05
N SER A 122 0.28 -3.25 0.03
CA SER A 122 0.92 -2.01 0.46
C SER A 122 0.15 -1.45 1.65
N ALA A 123 0.82 -1.32 2.80
CA ALA A 123 0.19 -0.85 4.02
C ALA A 123 0.98 0.29 4.66
N LEU A 124 0.25 1.27 5.19
CA LEU A 124 0.76 2.41 5.93
C LEU A 124 0.12 2.42 7.32
N LEU A 125 0.95 2.51 8.36
CA LEU A 125 0.52 2.69 9.74
C LEU A 125 1.07 4.01 10.29
N VAL A 126 0.19 4.96 10.56
CA VAL A 126 0.54 6.29 11.11
C VAL A 126 0.42 6.25 12.63
N LEU A 127 1.52 6.50 13.33
CA LEU A 127 1.61 6.49 14.79
C LEU A 127 2.35 7.75 15.27
N GLY A 128 1.65 8.64 15.98
CA GLY A 128 2.23 9.90 16.45
C GLY A 128 2.93 10.66 15.32
N GLU A 129 4.22 10.95 15.49
CA GLU A 129 5.06 11.66 14.50
C GLU A 129 5.70 10.75 13.45
N PHE A 130 5.31 9.47 13.37
CA PHE A 130 5.91 8.51 12.45
C PHE A 130 4.85 7.80 11.62
N ALA A 131 5.26 7.34 10.46
CA ALA A 131 4.53 6.39 9.65
C ALA A 131 5.44 5.20 9.31
N VAL A 132 4.88 3.99 9.44
CA VAL A 132 5.53 2.75 9.03
C VAL A 132 4.88 2.28 7.73
N THR A 133 5.68 2.05 6.71
CA THR A 133 5.25 1.38 5.48
C THR A 133 5.59 -0.10 5.54
N ALA A 134 4.74 -0.93 4.95
CA ALA A 134 5.02 -2.36 4.74
C ALA A 134 4.55 -2.77 3.34
N GLN A 135 5.40 -3.51 2.61
CA GLN A 135 5.25 -3.73 1.18
C GLN A 135 5.55 -5.16 0.77
N VAL A 136 4.64 -5.73 -0.04
CA VAL A 136 4.82 -6.93 -0.85
C VAL A 136 4.14 -6.73 -2.21
N GLY A 137 4.87 -6.87 -3.31
CA GLY A 137 4.33 -6.69 -4.66
C GLY A 137 4.72 -5.35 -5.27
N ASP A 138 3.90 -4.83 -6.17
CA ASP A 138 4.16 -3.62 -6.95
C ASP A 138 3.10 -2.52 -6.80
N SER A 139 2.10 -2.68 -5.92
CA SER A 139 1.32 -1.54 -5.44
C SER A 139 2.24 -0.55 -4.73
N ARG A 140 1.94 0.74 -4.75
CA ARG A 140 2.89 1.77 -4.32
C ARG A 140 2.34 2.68 -3.24
N ILE A 141 3.28 3.22 -2.44
CA ILE A 141 3.03 4.30 -1.49
C ILE A 141 3.91 5.50 -1.88
N TYR A 142 3.28 6.63 -2.13
CA TYR A 142 3.96 7.91 -2.35
C TYR A 142 3.74 8.84 -1.16
N ARG A 143 4.80 9.59 -0.80
CA ARG A 143 4.70 10.74 0.10
C ARG A 143 4.62 12.01 -0.73
N VAL A 144 3.73 12.91 -0.36
CA VAL A 144 3.55 14.22 -1.00
C VAL A 144 3.65 15.30 0.06
N ASN A 145 4.63 16.18 -0.08
CA ASN A 145 4.85 17.36 0.75
C ASN A 145 4.88 18.60 -0.15
N GLY A 146 3.76 19.33 -0.20
CA GLY A 146 3.58 20.43 -1.17
C GLY A 146 3.71 19.90 -2.59
N GLU A 147 4.72 20.36 -3.34
CA GLU A 147 5.01 19.94 -4.73
C GLU A 147 5.98 18.74 -4.81
N THR A 148 6.58 18.34 -3.68
CA THR A 148 7.54 17.24 -3.66
C THR A 148 6.83 15.90 -3.55
N VAL A 149 7.17 14.99 -4.45
CA VAL A 149 6.67 13.61 -4.49
C VAL A 149 7.84 12.65 -4.30
N GLU A 150 7.64 11.66 -3.45
CA GLU A 150 8.63 10.60 -3.20
C GLU A 150 7.91 9.25 -3.17
N GLN A 151 8.36 8.30 -3.98
CA GLN A 151 7.93 6.92 -3.87
C GLN A 151 8.66 6.26 -2.69
N LEU A 152 7.89 5.81 -1.69
CA LEU A 152 8.44 5.20 -0.46
C LEU A 152 8.69 3.70 -0.59
N THR A 153 8.05 3.05 -1.56
CA THR A 153 8.10 1.59 -1.77
C THR A 153 8.94 1.25 -2.99
N GLU A 154 9.57 0.08 -2.97
CA GLU A 154 10.26 -0.49 -4.14
C GLU A 154 9.38 -1.60 -4.75
N ASP A 155 9.14 -1.55 -6.06
CA ASP A 155 8.33 -2.56 -6.74
C ASP A 155 9.03 -3.94 -6.70
N HIS A 156 8.33 -4.97 -6.26
CA HIS A 156 8.82 -6.35 -6.33
C HIS A 156 8.50 -6.96 -7.69
N THR A 157 9.10 -6.40 -8.75
CA THR A 157 8.98 -6.90 -10.13
C THR A 157 10.33 -7.33 -10.68
N LEU A 158 10.30 -8.21 -11.68
CA LEU A 158 11.52 -8.62 -12.38
C LEU A 158 12.26 -7.41 -12.97
N ILE A 159 11.52 -6.46 -13.50
CA ILE A 159 12.08 -5.24 -14.13
C ILE A 159 12.74 -4.33 -13.10
N ALA A 160 12.11 -4.11 -11.94
CA ALA A 160 12.70 -3.31 -10.89
C ALA A 160 14.01 -3.93 -10.38
N TRP A 161 14.02 -5.25 -10.21
CA TRP A 161 15.23 -5.98 -9.84
C TRP A 161 16.35 -5.86 -10.91
N GLN A 162 16.01 -6.03 -12.19
CA GLN A 162 16.99 -5.91 -13.29
C GLN A 162 17.56 -4.49 -13.39
N LEU A 163 16.73 -3.45 -13.22
CA LEU A 163 17.17 -2.05 -13.17
C LEU A 163 18.13 -1.81 -12.01
N LYS A 164 17.79 -2.30 -10.82
CA LYS A 164 18.61 -2.18 -9.61
C LYS A 164 19.98 -2.85 -9.75
N GLN A 165 20.03 -3.99 -10.47
CA GLN A 165 21.28 -4.68 -10.79
C GLN A 165 22.04 -4.08 -11.98
N GLY A 166 21.49 -3.07 -12.65
CA GLY A 166 22.10 -2.47 -13.85
C GLY A 166 22.11 -3.41 -15.06
N LEU A 167 21.26 -4.44 -15.07
CA LEU A 167 21.17 -5.41 -16.16
C LEU A 167 20.42 -4.89 -17.38
N ILE A 168 19.55 -3.92 -17.18
CA ILE A 168 18.78 -3.24 -18.23
C ILE A 168 18.77 -1.73 -17.98
N THR A 169 18.58 -0.97 -19.05
CA THR A 169 18.38 0.47 -19.00
C THR A 169 16.91 0.83 -18.75
N PRO A 170 16.58 2.05 -18.28
CA PRO A 170 15.19 2.51 -18.17
C PRO A 170 14.40 2.46 -19.48
N GLN A 171 15.09 2.63 -20.65
CA GLN A 171 14.45 2.54 -21.95
C GLN A 171 14.07 1.09 -22.32
N GLU A 172 14.93 0.12 -21.97
CA GLU A 172 14.67 -1.31 -22.17
C GLU A 172 13.57 -1.78 -21.23
N ALA A 173 13.58 -1.34 -19.98
CA ALA A 173 12.52 -1.62 -18.99
C ALA A 173 11.12 -1.26 -19.51
N LYS A 174 10.95 -0.05 -20.07
CA LYS A 174 9.67 0.42 -20.62
C LYS A 174 9.14 -0.42 -21.78
N LYS A 175 10.03 -1.11 -22.52
CA LYS A 175 9.69 -1.94 -23.68
C LYS A 175 9.62 -3.43 -23.36
N SER A 176 9.99 -3.82 -22.15
CA SER A 176 10.05 -5.24 -21.75
C SER A 176 8.67 -5.88 -21.75
N PRO A 177 8.51 -7.09 -22.33
CA PRO A 177 7.28 -7.86 -22.20
C PRO A 177 7.04 -8.38 -20.76
N HIS A 178 8.08 -8.36 -19.92
CA HIS A 178 8.05 -8.85 -18.52
C HIS A 178 7.81 -7.76 -17.48
N ARG A 179 7.34 -6.59 -17.90
CA ARG A 179 7.14 -5.43 -17.00
C ARG A 179 6.17 -5.69 -15.84
N ASN A 180 5.21 -6.61 -16.03
CA ASN A 180 4.21 -6.96 -15.03
C ASN A 180 4.53 -8.29 -14.30
N VAL A 181 5.78 -8.79 -14.40
CA VAL A 181 6.17 -10.02 -13.72
C VAL A 181 6.54 -9.69 -12.27
N ILE A 182 5.64 -9.99 -11.36
CA ILE A 182 5.81 -9.82 -9.91
C ILE A 182 6.74 -10.95 -9.39
N THR A 183 7.68 -10.60 -8.52
CA THR A 183 8.65 -11.52 -7.91
C THR A 183 8.31 -11.90 -6.48
N ARG A 184 7.44 -11.11 -5.81
CA ARG A 184 6.94 -11.37 -4.46
C ARG A 184 5.45 -11.06 -4.39
N ALA A 185 4.67 -12.00 -3.85
CA ALA A 185 3.23 -11.85 -3.63
C ALA A 185 2.82 -12.55 -2.33
N VAL A 186 1.83 -11.98 -1.67
CA VAL A 186 1.14 -12.57 -0.51
C VAL A 186 0.36 -13.80 -1.00
N GLY A 187 0.53 -14.94 -0.33
CA GLY A 187 -0.23 -16.17 -0.63
C GLY A 187 0.36 -17.08 -1.72
N ASN A 188 1.37 -16.64 -2.47
CA ASN A 188 2.02 -17.48 -3.48
C ASN A 188 2.88 -18.60 -2.84
N ARG A 189 3.32 -18.39 -1.61
CA ARG A 189 4.05 -19.36 -0.76
C ARG A 189 3.58 -19.15 0.69
N ASP A 190 3.96 -20.05 1.57
CA ASP A 190 3.69 -19.98 3.02
C ASP A 190 4.47 -18.86 3.73
N TYR A 191 5.49 -18.32 3.08
CA TYR A 191 6.33 -17.21 3.55
C TYR A 191 6.64 -16.22 2.44
N VAL A 192 6.69 -14.93 2.80
CA VAL A 192 7.15 -13.85 1.91
C VAL A 192 8.06 -12.89 2.68
N GLN A 193 9.09 -12.37 2.04
CA GLN A 193 9.88 -11.27 2.59
C GLN A 193 9.09 -9.97 2.45
N VAL A 194 8.79 -9.32 3.57
CA VAL A 194 8.13 -8.01 3.64
C VAL A 194 9.18 -6.92 3.73
N ASP A 195 9.09 -5.90 2.90
CA ASP A 195 9.92 -4.71 3.02
C ASP A 195 9.19 -3.69 3.91
N THR A 196 9.87 -3.16 4.93
CA THR A 196 9.33 -2.14 5.82
C THR A 196 10.15 -0.86 5.74
N GLY A 197 9.47 0.28 5.82
CA GLY A 197 10.09 1.60 5.84
C GLY A 197 9.58 2.44 6.99
N LEU A 198 10.38 3.44 7.40
CA LEU A 198 10.03 4.40 8.42
C LEU A 198 10.08 5.81 7.86
N VAL A 199 9.04 6.57 8.10
CA VAL A 199 8.92 7.97 7.68
C VAL A 199 8.65 8.83 8.91
N LYS A 200 9.46 9.85 9.15
CA LYS A 200 9.13 10.90 10.11
C LYS A 200 8.15 11.86 9.45
N LEU A 201 7.05 12.13 10.13
CA LEU A 201 6.00 13.01 9.65
C LEU A 201 6.35 14.47 9.89
N THR A 202 5.89 15.31 8.98
CA THR A 202 5.79 16.75 9.15
C THR A 202 4.33 17.15 8.98
N THR A 203 3.96 18.32 9.47
CA THR A 203 2.62 18.88 9.22
C THR A 203 2.37 18.99 7.73
N GLN A 204 1.13 18.71 7.31
CA GLN A 204 0.69 18.74 5.90
C GLN A 204 1.33 17.66 5.00
N THR A 205 1.76 16.54 5.60
CA THR A 205 2.19 15.38 4.83
C THR A 205 0.96 14.63 4.29
N LYS A 206 1.01 14.27 3.02
CA LYS A 206 0.00 13.39 2.40
C LYS A 206 0.67 12.11 1.93
N PHE A 207 -0.12 11.02 1.91
CA PHE A 207 0.30 9.75 1.31
C PHE A 207 -0.74 9.31 0.29
N LEU A 208 -0.25 8.85 -0.86
CA LEU A 208 -1.07 8.15 -1.85
C LEU A 208 -0.66 6.68 -1.87
N LEU A 209 -1.58 5.79 -1.50
CA LEU A 209 -1.44 4.35 -1.70
C LEU A 209 -2.25 3.97 -2.93
N CYS A 210 -1.70 3.16 -3.83
CA CYS A 210 -2.40 2.79 -5.05
C CYS A 210 -1.94 1.46 -5.65
N SER A 211 -2.86 0.80 -6.37
CA SER A 211 -2.56 -0.37 -7.22
C SER A 211 -1.89 0.03 -8.53
N ASP A 212 -1.40 -0.95 -9.29
CA ASP A 212 -0.71 -0.75 -10.57
C ASP A 212 -1.63 -0.16 -11.64
N GLY A 213 -2.94 -0.45 -11.58
CA GLY A 213 -3.94 0.15 -12.45
C GLY A 213 -4.08 1.66 -12.31
N LEU A 214 -3.62 2.25 -11.20
CA LEU A 214 -3.47 3.68 -11.08
C LEU A 214 -2.06 4.14 -11.47
N HIS A 215 -1.01 3.68 -10.78
CA HIS A 215 0.32 4.23 -10.98
C HIS A 215 0.90 3.95 -12.36
N GLY A 216 0.45 2.89 -13.04
CA GLY A 216 0.81 2.60 -14.44
C GLY A 216 0.41 3.71 -15.43
N TYR A 217 -0.51 4.59 -15.04
CA TYR A 217 -0.98 5.72 -15.82
C TYR A 217 -0.56 7.09 -15.27
N LEU A 218 0.01 7.15 -14.05
CA LEU A 218 0.48 8.39 -13.46
C LEU A 218 1.85 8.80 -14.02
N ARG A 219 2.01 10.10 -14.26
CA ARG A 219 3.31 10.75 -14.35
C ARG A 219 3.59 11.35 -12.97
N GLU A 220 4.83 11.46 -12.59
CA GLU A 220 5.23 12.08 -11.32
C GLU A 220 4.64 13.49 -11.18
N SER A 221 4.61 14.25 -12.29
CA SER A 221 4.01 15.61 -12.35
C SER A 221 2.49 15.65 -12.15
N ASP A 222 1.78 14.53 -12.23
CA ASP A 222 0.33 14.47 -11.99
C ASP A 222 0.02 14.35 -10.49
N ILE A 223 0.95 13.78 -9.68
CA ILE A 223 0.63 13.31 -8.32
C ILE A 223 0.39 14.48 -7.37
N ALA A 224 1.35 15.40 -7.22
CA ALA A 224 1.21 16.50 -6.26
C ALA A 224 0.02 17.41 -6.57
N PRO A 225 -0.21 17.88 -7.82
CA PRO A 225 -1.37 18.70 -8.13
C PRO A 225 -2.71 18.05 -7.81
N ILE A 226 -2.84 16.72 -8.05
CA ILE A 226 -4.08 16.01 -7.75
C ILE A 226 -4.20 15.75 -6.25
N ALA A 227 -3.15 15.27 -5.58
CA ALA A 227 -3.18 15.03 -4.15
C ALA A 227 -3.49 16.29 -3.34
N ASN A 228 -3.06 17.47 -3.83
CA ASN A 228 -3.31 18.75 -3.18
C ASN A 228 -4.76 19.24 -3.31
N LEU A 229 -5.60 18.65 -4.17
CA LEU A 229 -7.06 18.88 -4.14
C LEU A 229 -7.66 18.37 -2.81
N GLY A 230 -7.08 17.31 -2.24
CA GLY A 230 -7.52 16.73 -0.97
C GLY A 230 -8.76 15.86 -1.07
N GLY A 231 -8.96 15.00 -0.05
CA GLY A 231 -10.18 14.22 0.17
C GLY A 231 -10.73 13.49 -1.06
N GLU A 232 -12.05 13.52 -1.17
CA GLU A 232 -12.78 12.79 -2.21
C GLU A 232 -12.52 13.32 -3.63
N GLU A 233 -12.25 14.62 -3.77
CA GLU A 233 -11.96 15.21 -5.08
C GLU A 233 -10.66 14.65 -5.67
N ALA A 234 -9.62 14.51 -4.84
CA ALA A 234 -8.34 13.97 -5.27
C ALA A 234 -8.46 12.51 -5.72
N VAL A 235 -9.07 11.63 -4.91
CA VAL A 235 -9.19 10.21 -5.27
C VAL A 235 -10.05 10.01 -6.51
N LYS A 236 -11.16 10.74 -6.65
CA LYS A 236 -11.97 10.72 -7.88
C LYS A 236 -11.17 11.18 -9.11
N LYS A 237 -10.33 12.20 -8.95
CA LYS A 237 -9.50 12.70 -10.05
C LYS A 237 -8.42 11.70 -10.45
N PHE A 238 -7.79 11.00 -9.50
CA PHE A 238 -6.84 9.93 -9.80
C PHE A 238 -7.50 8.80 -10.60
N ILE A 239 -8.66 8.30 -10.15
CA ILE A 239 -9.41 7.25 -10.85
C ILE A 239 -9.82 7.70 -12.26
N ALA A 240 -10.37 8.90 -12.39
CA ALA A 240 -10.78 9.46 -13.67
C ALA A 240 -9.60 9.54 -14.65
N LEU A 241 -8.44 10.02 -14.19
CA LEU A 241 -7.22 10.13 -15.00
C LEU A 241 -6.75 8.78 -15.53
N ALA A 242 -6.71 7.73 -14.68
CA ALA A 242 -6.33 6.39 -15.09
C ALA A 242 -7.31 5.83 -16.12
N ASN A 243 -8.61 6.01 -15.90
CA ASN A 243 -9.66 5.61 -16.83
C ASN A 243 -9.58 6.36 -18.18
N GLU A 244 -9.31 7.66 -18.18
CA GLU A 244 -9.11 8.47 -19.39
C GLU A 244 -7.89 8.01 -20.20
N ARG A 245 -6.83 7.59 -19.52
CA ARG A 245 -5.59 7.10 -20.14
C ARG A 245 -5.63 5.63 -20.55
N GLY A 246 -6.75 4.93 -20.29
CA GLY A 246 -6.99 3.58 -20.78
C GLY A 246 -7.78 2.66 -19.87
N GLY A 247 -7.60 2.74 -18.55
CA GLY A 247 -8.34 1.94 -17.56
C GLY A 247 -8.29 0.43 -17.84
N LYS A 248 -7.09 -0.11 -18.08
CA LYS A 248 -6.95 -1.52 -18.51
C LYS A 248 -7.08 -2.49 -17.36
N ASP A 249 -6.88 -2.03 -16.15
CA ASP A 249 -6.94 -2.82 -14.92
C ASP A 249 -7.87 -2.20 -13.88
N ASN A 250 -8.05 -2.90 -12.77
CA ASN A 250 -8.69 -2.38 -11.57
C ASN A 250 -7.85 -1.22 -11.04
N ILE A 251 -8.48 -0.18 -10.53
CA ILE A 251 -7.84 1.08 -10.16
C ILE A 251 -8.22 1.41 -8.73
N THR A 252 -7.26 1.35 -7.83
CA THR A 252 -7.51 1.65 -6.41
C THR A 252 -6.57 2.74 -5.91
N ALA A 253 -7.12 3.68 -5.15
CA ALA A 253 -6.39 4.77 -4.53
C ALA A 253 -6.90 5.04 -3.12
N ILE A 254 -5.98 5.27 -2.17
CA ILE A 254 -6.23 5.88 -0.86
C ILE A 254 -5.36 7.12 -0.77
N LEU A 255 -5.97 8.27 -0.49
CA LEU A 255 -5.26 9.48 -0.06
C LEU A 255 -5.36 9.59 1.45
N VAL A 256 -4.22 9.71 2.12
CA VAL A 256 -4.11 9.95 3.57
C VAL A 256 -3.56 11.35 3.77
N GLU A 257 -4.25 12.16 4.54
CA GLU A 257 -3.85 13.53 4.89
C GLU A 257 -3.50 13.58 6.36
N VAL A 258 -2.32 14.12 6.69
CA VAL A 258 -1.82 14.27 8.07
C VAL A 258 -1.56 15.73 8.34
N ASP A 259 -2.32 16.32 9.30
CA ASP A 259 -2.33 17.73 9.67
C ASP A 259 -1.92 17.95 11.13
#